data_b1a50c2f2e2edf54961e1b11bffddda1
#
_entry.id   b1a50c2f2e2edf54961e1b11bffddda1
#
_cell.length_a   1.000
_cell.length_b   1.000
_cell.length_c   1.000
_cell.angle_alpha   90.00
_cell.angle_beta   90.00
_cell.angle_gamma   90.00
#
_symmetry.space_group_name_H-M   'P 1'
#
loop_
_entity.id
_entity.type
_entity.pdbx_description
1 polymer ?
#
loop_
_entity_poly.entity_id
_entity_poly.type
_entity_poly.pdbx_seq_one_letter_code
_entity_poly.pdbx_strand_id
1 'polypeptide(L)'
;ILKLNRLENQQIYPNPTTFDLGEQLCECLLNYESVWGKKNIEIETNIEDDVKISADSELLSLVWNNLFSNAFKFTEECGRVTLTLTTNEKYAIVKIADTGCGMNAEVGAHIFEKFYQGDTSHATQGNGLGLALVKRVIDIMQGEIEVESAVGIGTTFTVKVRK
;
A
#
# COMPACT_ATOMS: atom_id res chain seq x y z
N ILE A 1 -3.43 17.34 -0.87
CA ILE A 1 -3.46 17.97 -2.20
C ILE A 1 -2.11 18.61 -2.54
N LEU A 2 -1.58 19.43 -1.64
CA LEU A 2 -0.27 20.07 -1.86
C LEU A 2 0.85 19.03 -2.00
N LYS A 3 0.83 17.97 -1.19
CA LYS A 3 1.79 16.88 -1.31
C LYS A 3 1.68 16.16 -2.64
N LEU A 4 0.46 15.89 -3.07
CA LEU A 4 0.23 15.21 -4.34
C LEU A 4 0.77 16.05 -5.50
N ASN A 5 0.50 17.36 -5.51
CA ASN A 5 1.01 18.24 -6.54
C ASN A 5 2.54 18.27 -6.57
N ARG A 6 3.18 18.30 -5.40
CA ARG A 6 4.63 18.25 -5.31
C ARG A 6 5.20 16.95 -5.89
N LEU A 7 4.59 15.83 -5.55
CA LEU A 7 5.04 14.53 -6.03
C LEU A 7 4.87 14.37 -7.54
N GLU A 8 3.89 15.05 -8.13
CA GLU A 8 3.64 14.97 -9.57
C GLU A 8 4.43 15.98 -10.39
N ASN A 9 4.56 17.21 -9.90
CA ASN A 9 5.02 18.32 -10.70
C ASN A 9 6.40 18.84 -10.34
N GLN A 10 6.96 18.40 -9.22
CA GLN A 10 8.24 18.88 -8.74
C GLN A 10 9.17 17.72 -8.42
N GLN A 11 10.46 17.99 -8.49
CA GLN A 11 11.45 17.05 -8.04
C GLN A 11 11.36 16.91 -6.50
N ILE A 12 11.29 15.69 -6.03
CA ILE A 12 11.17 15.39 -4.61
C ILE A 12 12.51 14.93 -4.06
N TYR A 13 12.93 15.53 -2.96
CA TYR A 13 14.15 15.12 -2.26
C TYR A 13 13.73 14.43 -0.97
N PRO A 14 13.97 13.12 -0.84
CA PRO A 14 13.61 12.43 0.39
C PRO A 14 14.40 12.98 1.58
N ASN A 15 13.77 13.04 2.72
CA ASN A 15 14.38 13.45 3.98
C ASN A 15 14.47 12.22 4.90
N PRO A 16 15.51 11.41 4.77
CA PRO A 16 15.57 10.14 5.49
C PRO A 16 15.79 10.34 6.98
N THR A 17 15.07 9.53 7.75
CA THR A 17 15.26 9.40 9.20
C THR A 17 15.27 7.92 9.53
N THR A 18 15.83 7.56 10.67
CA THR A 18 15.78 6.18 11.14
C THR A 18 14.55 5.99 12.01
N PHE A 19 13.73 5.00 11.68
CA PHE A 19 12.49 4.74 12.42
C PHE A 19 12.14 3.26 12.37
N ASP A 20 11.23 2.86 13.27
CA ASP A 20 10.73 1.47 13.34
C ASP A 20 9.60 1.30 12.33
N LEU A 21 9.85 0.49 11.31
CA LEU A 21 8.90 0.28 10.22
C LEU A 21 7.65 -0.46 10.70
N GLY A 22 7.80 -1.45 11.57
CA GLY A 22 6.65 -2.18 12.10
C GLY A 22 5.71 -1.27 12.87
N GLU A 23 6.25 -0.37 13.67
CA GLU A 23 5.46 0.62 14.39
C GLU A 23 4.70 1.54 13.44
N GLN A 24 5.36 2.04 12.41
CA GLN A 24 4.70 2.87 11.39
C GLN A 24 3.55 2.13 10.71
N LEU A 25 3.77 0.89 10.32
CA LEU A 25 2.74 0.08 9.66
C LEU A 25 1.53 -0.12 10.57
N CYS A 26 1.76 -0.42 11.85
CA CYS A 26 0.67 -0.60 12.80
C CYS A 26 -0.11 0.71 13.02
N GLU A 27 0.57 1.84 13.12
CA GLU A 27 -0.09 3.13 13.27
C GLU A 27 -0.96 3.46 12.05
N CYS A 28 -0.45 3.23 10.85
CA CYS A 28 -1.22 3.45 9.62
C CYS A 28 -2.44 2.51 9.56
N LEU A 29 -2.25 1.25 9.91
CA LEU A 29 -3.33 0.27 9.92
C LEU A 29 -4.45 0.68 10.87
N LEU A 30 -4.12 1.16 12.07
CA LEU A 30 -5.10 1.58 13.06
C LEU A 30 -5.99 2.73 12.59
N ASN A 31 -5.53 3.53 11.64
CA ASN A 31 -6.36 4.60 11.08
C ASN A 31 -7.63 4.07 10.38
N TYR A 32 -7.67 2.79 10.04
CA TYR A 32 -8.80 2.17 9.35
C TYR A 32 -9.64 1.28 10.25
N GLU A 33 -9.45 1.36 11.57
CA GLU A 33 -10.16 0.51 12.53
C GLU A 33 -11.68 0.63 12.40
N SER A 34 -12.21 1.84 12.21
CA SER A 34 -13.64 2.03 12.03
C SER A 34 -14.16 1.36 10.76
N VAL A 35 -13.35 1.32 9.71
CA VAL A 35 -13.73 0.69 8.44
C VAL A 35 -13.81 -0.83 8.60
N TRP A 36 -12.79 -1.45 9.15
CA TRP A 36 -12.81 -2.90 9.30
C TRP A 36 -13.83 -3.36 10.33
N GLY A 37 -14.06 -2.54 11.35
CA GLY A 37 -15.10 -2.83 12.34
C GLY A 37 -16.49 -2.88 11.73
N LYS A 38 -16.81 -1.93 10.86
CA LYS A 38 -18.11 -1.88 10.17
C LYS A 38 -18.32 -3.04 9.22
N LYS A 39 -17.27 -3.46 8.54
CA LYS A 39 -17.33 -4.56 7.57
C LYS A 39 -17.05 -5.93 8.18
N ASN A 40 -16.75 -5.99 9.47
CA ASN A 40 -16.33 -7.23 10.12
C ASN A 40 -15.17 -7.92 9.40
N ILE A 41 -14.21 -7.13 8.92
CA ILE A 41 -13.03 -7.64 8.25
C ILE A 41 -12.07 -8.18 9.31
N GLU A 42 -11.59 -9.40 9.09
CA GLU A 42 -10.58 -9.99 9.94
C GLU A 42 -9.20 -9.41 9.61
N ILE A 43 -8.48 -8.98 10.62
CA ILE A 43 -7.14 -8.44 10.47
C ILE A 43 -6.13 -9.45 10.99
N GLU A 44 -5.17 -9.80 10.14
CA GLU A 44 -4.08 -10.68 10.52
C GLU A 44 -2.76 -9.94 10.33
N THR A 45 -1.88 -10.00 11.32
CA THR A 45 -0.58 -9.36 11.24
C THR A 45 0.53 -10.34 11.60
N ASN A 46 1.60 -10.30 10.82
CA ASN A 46 2.82 -11.05 11.06
C ASN A 46 3.98 -10.10 10.86
N ILE A 47 4.38 -9.43 11.92
CA ILE A 47 5.36 -8.34 11.85
C ILE A 47 6.63 -8.74 12.60
N GLU A 48 7.74 -8.73 11.87
CA GLU A 48 9.06 -8.96 12.46
C GLU A 48 9.40 -7.81 13.41
N ASP A 49 9.92 -8.14 14.58
CA ASP A 49 10.29 -7.15 15.61
C ASP A 49 11.57 -6.40 15.24
N ASP A 50 11.69 -5.19 15.76
CA ASP A 50 12.91 -4.37 15.67
C ASP A 50 13.40 -4.13 14.24
N VAL A 51 12.49 -3.94 13.31
CA VAL A 51 12.85 -3.60 11.94
C VAL A 51 12.98 -2.09 11.83
N LYS A 52 14.22 -1.61 11.86
CA LYS A 52 14.52 -0.19 11.69
C LYS A 52 15.10 0.05 10.31
N ILE A 53 14.62 1.09 9.65
CA ILE A 53 15.09 1.48 8.34
C ILE A 53 15.43 2.97 8.35
N SER A 54 16.26 3.38 7.40
CA SER A 54 16.56 4.79 7.16
C SER A 54 15.87 5.19 5.86
N ALA A 55 14.80 5.96 5.96
CA ALA A 55 13.99 6.36 4.83
C ALA A 55 13.15 7.59 5.20
N ASP A 56 12.47 8.16 4.21
CA ASP A 56 11.53 9.25 4.47
C ASP A 56 10.21 8.68 4.99
N SER A 57 9.99 8.83 6.29
CA SER A 57 8.80 8.26 6.94
C SER A 57 7.49 8.87 6.43
N GLU A 58 7.48 10.16 6.10
CA GLU A 58 6.27 10.79 5.55
C GLU A 58 5.90 10.22 4.20
N LEU A 59 6.88 10.07 3.31
CA LEU A 59 6.61 9.48 1.98
C LEU A 59 6.15 8.03 2.10
N LEU A 60 6.79 7.26 2.98
CA LEU A 60 6.36 5.87 3.18
C LEU A 60 4.97 5.78 3.79
N SER A 61 4.59 6.69 4.68
CA SER A 61 3.23 6.67 5.21
C SER A 61 2.18 6.90 4.12
N LEU A 62 2.49 7.70 3.09
CA LEU A 62 1.60 7.84 1.94
C LEU A 62 1.41 6.50 1.21
N VAL A 63 2.47 5.73 1.08
CA VAL A 63 2.41 4.40 0.47
C VAL A 63 1.49 3.48 1.27
N TRP A 64 1.75 3.36 2.58
CA TRP A 64 0.97 2.46 3.43
C TRP A 64 -0.50 2.85 3.48
N ASN A 65 -0.80 4.13 3.63
CA ASN A 65 -2.18 4.59 3.66
C ASN A 65 -2.92 4.32 2.35
N ASN A 66 -2.27 4.49 1.21
CA ASN A 66 -2.90 4.17 -0.07
C ASN A 66 -3.17 2.68 -0.22
N LEU A 67 -2.21 1.84 0.16
CA LEU A 67 -2.38 0.39 0.05
C LEU A 67 -3.45 -0.14 1.00
N PHE A 68 -3.48 0.35 2.25
CA PHE A 68 -4.53 -0.03 3.20
C PHE A 68 -5.90 0.46 2.74
N SER A 69 -5.98 1.70 2.28
CA SER A 69 -7.24 2.25 1.76
C SER A 69 -7.81 1.37 0.65
N ASN A 70 -6.97 0.97 -0.30
CA ASN A 70 -7.41 0.07 -1.37
C ASN A 70 -7.84 -1.29 -0.83
N ALA A 71 -7.06 -1.87 0.09
CA ALA A 71 -7.39 -3.17 0.66
C ALA A 71 -8.77 -3.16 1.32
N PHE A 72 -9.03 -2.17 2.19
CA PHE A 72 -10.30 -2.10 2.90
C PHE A 72 -11.47 -1.68 2.00
N LYS A 73 -11.20 -0.89 0.98
CA LYS A 73 -12.23 -0.48 0.02
C LYS A 73 -12.76 -1.65 -0.79
N PHE A 74 -11.89 -2.56 -1.21
CA PHE A 74 -12.25 -3.66 -2.08
C PHE A 74 -12.53 -4.97 -1.36
N THR A 75 -12.23 -5.07 -0.08
CA THR A 75 -12.56 -6.24 0.73
C THR A 75 -14.01 -6.15 1.17
N GLU A 76 -14.77 -7.22 0.94
CA GLU A 76 -16.17 -7.28 1.31
C GLU A 76 -16.33 -7.61 2.80
N GLU A 77 -17.57 -7.52 3.30
CA GLU A 77 -17.89 -7.91 4.67
C GLU A 77 -17.40 -9.31 4.96
N CYS A 78 -16.86 -9.51 6.15
CA CYS A 78 -16.32 -10.78 6.63
C CYS A 78 -15.11 -11.27 5.85
N GLY A 79 -14.49 -10.39 5.05
CA GLY A 79 -13.24 -10.70 4.39
C GLY A 79 -12.05 -10.63 5.33
N ARG A 80 -10.85 -10.68 4.76
CA ARG A 80 -9.61 -10.66 5.52
C ARG A 80 -8.58 -9.74 4.88
N VAL A 81 -7.85 -9.01 5.71
CA VAL A 81 -6.66 -8.25 5.29
C VAL A 81 -5.49 -8.72 6.14
N THR A 82 -4.38 -9.07 5.49
CA THR A 82 -3.18 -9.57 6.15
C THR A 82 -2.03 -8.60 5.90
N LEU A 83 -1.35 -8.21 6.97
CA LEU A 83 -0.15 -7.37 6.92
C LEU A 83 1.04 -8.21 7.38
N THR A 84 2.06 -8.28 6.55
CA THR A 84 3.28 -9.04 6.84
C THR A 84 4.50 -8.14 6.67
N LEU A 85 5.41 -8.17 7.63
CA LEU A 85 6.71 -7.51 7.53
C LEU A 85 7.81 -8.52 7.81
N THR A 86 8.69 -8.69 6.85
CA THR A 86 9.89 -9.54 6.97
C THR A 86 11.10 -8.76 6.48
N THR A 87 12.29 -9.26 6.76
CA THR A 87 13.52 -8.62 6.28
C THR A 87 14.46 -9.66 5.70
N ASN A 88 15.33 -9.19 4.81
CA ASN A 88 16.51 -9.93 4.39
C ASN A 88 17.72 -8.98 4.53
N GLU A 89 18.86 -9.35 3.97
CA GLU A 89 20.09 -8.55 4.14
C GLU A 89 19.96 -7.12 3.59
N LYS A 90 19.21 -6.92 2.52
CA LYS A 90 19.14 -5.64 1.81
C LYS A 90 17.83 -4.92 2.00
N TYR A 91 16.73 -5.63 2.22
CA TYR A 91 15.39 -5.06 2.15
C TYR A 91 14.55 -5.38 3.37
N ALA A 92 13.66 -4.45 3.70
CA ALA A 92 12.47 -4.72 4.47
C ALA A 92 11.34 -5.00 3.46
N ILE A 93 10.59 -6.07 3.68
CA ILE A 93 9.57 -6.54 2.74
C ILE A 93 8.21 -6.47 3.42
N VAL A 94 7.32 -5.66 2.86
CA VAL A 94 5.96 -5.48 3.38
C VAL A 94 4.98 -6.09 2.39
N LYS A 95 4.09 -6.95 2.88
CA LYS A 95 3.00 -7.51 2.09
C LYS A 95 1.67 -7.10 2.68
N ILE A 96 0.80 -6.59 1.85
CA ILE A 96 -0.58 -6.24 2.22
C ILE A 96 -1.49 -7.05 1.30
N ALA A 97 -2.13 -8.06 1.87
CA ALA A 97 -2.98 -8.98 1.13
C ALA A 97 -4.43 -8.78 1.54
N ASP A 98 -5.33 -8.81 0.57
CA ASP A 98 -6.76 -8.74 0.84
C ASP A 98 -7.48 -9.88 0.11
N THR A 99 -8.69 -10.19 0.59
CA THR A 99 -9.58 -11.18 -0.02
C THR A 99 -10.70 -10.48 -0.82
N GLY A 100 -10.36 -9.36 -1.45
CA GLY A 100 -11.32 -8.56 -2.19
C GLY A 100 -11.65 -9.11 -3.56
N CYS A 101 -12.21 -8.25 -4.42
CA CYS A 101 -12.67 -8.67 -5.74
C CYS A 101 -11.54 -9.08 -6.69
N GLY A 102 -10.32 -8.65 -6.42
CA GLY A 102 -9.20 -8.94 -7.30
C GLY A 102 -9.23 -8.17 -8.61
N MET A 103 -8.24 -8.42 -9.44
CA MET A 103 -8.09 -7.78 -10.73
C MET A 103 -7.69 -8.81 -11.78
N ASN A 104 -8.13 -8.62 -13.03
CA ASN A 104 -7.62 -9.43 -14.13
C ASN A 104 -6.22 -8.93 -14.54
N ALA A 105 -5.55 -9.67 -15.42
CA ALA A 105 -4.20 -9.34 -15.85
C ALA A 105 -4.10 -7.98 -16.54
N GLU A 106 -5.11 -7.62 -17.32
CA GLU A 106 -5.14 -6.32 -18.02
C GLU A 106 -5.18 -5.16 -17.02
N VAL A 107 -6.07 -5.24 -16.04
CA VAL A 107 -6.16 -4.21 -14.99
C VAL A 107 -4.86 -4.15 -14.19
N GLY A 108 -4.34 -5.30 -13.78
CA GLY A 108 -3.09 -5.37 -13.01
C GLY A 108 -1.91 -4.74 -13.73
N ALA A 109 -1.86 -4.85 -15.05
CA ALA A 109 -0.79 -4.27 -15.85
C ALA A 109 -0.79 -2.73 -15.85
N HIS A 110 -1.93 -2.09 -15.56
CA HIS A 110 -2.09 -0.65 -15.66
C HIS A 110 -2.36 0.07 -14.35
N ILE A 111 -2.43 -0.64 -13.22
CA ILE A 111 -2.92 -0.05 -11.97
C ILE A 111 -2.05 1.09 -11.43
N PHE A 112 -0.81 1.17 -11.83
CA PHE A 112 0.10 2.23 -11.39
C PHE A 112 0.10 3.44 -12.33
N GLU A 113 -0.67 3.41 -13.40
CA GLU A 113 -0.79 4.54 -14.31
C GLU A 113 -1.71 5.59 -13.72
N LYS A 114 -1.40 6.87 -14.00
CA LYS A 114 -2.26 7.98 -13.56
C LYS A 114 -3.65 7.85 -14.15
N PHE A 115 -4.65 8.12 -13.31
CA PHE A 115 -6.06 8.15 -13.69
C PHE A 115 -6.63 6.82 -14.21
N TYR A 116 -5.84 5.74 -14.15
CA TYR A 116 -6.35 4.44 -14.54
C TYR A 116 -7.27 3.88 -13.46
N GLN A 117 -8.47 3.49 -13.83
CA GLN A 117 -9.44 2.83 -12.98
C GLN A 117 -10.01 1.67 -13.79
N GLY A 118 -9.77 0.43 -13.34
CA GLY A 118 -10.07 -0.74 -14.14
C GLY A 118 -11.55 -1.01 -14.32
N ASP A 119 -12.29 -1.15 -13.23
CA ASP A 119 -13.70 -1.51 -13.23
C ASP A 119 -14.53 -0.32 -12.78
N THR A 120 -15.45 0.13 -13.63
CA THR A 120 -16.28 1.29 -13.32
C THR A 120 -17.17 1.08 -12.09
N SER A 121 -17.55 -0.14 -11.79
CA SER A 121 -18.34 -0.42 -10.58
C SER A 121 -17.56 -0.19 -9.29
N HIS A 122 -16.24 -0.24 -9.36
CA HIS A 122 -15.34 -0.02 -8.23
C HIS A 122 -14.59 1.31 -8.31
N ALA A 123 -14.70 2.02 -9.43
CA ALA A 123 -13.91 3.21 -9.70
C ALA A 123 -14.48 4.49 -9.07
N THR A 124 -15.67 4.45 -8.52
CA THR A 124 -16.39 5.65 -8.05
C THR A 124 -15.72 6.32 -6.85
N GLN A 125 -14.83 5.63 -6.16
CA GLN A 125 -14.24 6.13 -4.91
C GLN A 125 -12.82 6.61 -5.06
N GLY A 126 -12.27 6.62 -6.26
CA GLY A 126 -10.90 7.06 -6.47
C GLY A 126 -10.77 7.85 -7.76
N ASN A 127 -9.71 8.63 -7.85
CA ASN A 127 -9.41 9.42 -9.04
C ASN A 127 -8.28 8.81 -9.88
N GLY A 128 -7.81 7.60 -9.53
CA GLY A 128 -6.74 6.93 -10.26
C GLY A 128 -5.33 7.45 -9.95
N LEU A 129 -5.17 8.31 -8.94
CA LEU A 129 -3.87 8.86 -8.58
C LEU A 129 -3.17 8.11 -7.45
N GLY A 130 -3.92 7.41 -6.59
CA GLY A 130 -3.35 6.78 -5.39
C GLY A 130 -2.22 5.80 -5.67
N LEU A 131 -2.42 4.87 -6.59
CA LEU A 131 -1.39 3.88 -6.92
C LEU A 131 -0.27 4.44 -7.77
N ALA A 132 -0.55 5.44 -8.62
CA ALA A 132 0.50 6.15 -9.33
C ALA A 132 1.42 6.88 -8.35
N LEU A 133 0.86 7.48 -7.32
CA LEU A 133 1.61 8.12 -6.24
C LEU A 133 2.49 7.11 -5.51
N VAL A 134 1.93 5.96 -5.17
CA VAL A 134 2.68 4.87 -4.52
C VAL A 134 3.89 4.49 -5.37
N LYS A 135 3.71 4.24 -6.65
CA LYS A 135 4.80 3.87 -7.55
C LYS A 135 5.88 4.94 -7.59
N ARG A 136 5.48 6.21 -7.66
CA ARG A 136 6.43 7.31 -7.67
C ARG A 136 7.26 7.38 -6.40
N VAL A 137 6.62 7.24 -5.24
CA VAL A 137 7.35 7.25 -3.96
C VAL A 137 8.33 6.08 -3.89
N ILE A 138 7.89 4.89 -4.29
CA ILE A 138 8.76 3.71 -4.28
C ILE A 138 9.97 3.90 -5.21
N ASP A 139 9.76 4.49 -6.38
CA ASP A 139 10.86 4.78 -7.32
C ASP A 139 11.85 5.81 -6.72
N ILE A 140 11.34 6.84 -6.05
CA ILE A 140 12.18 7.83 -5.37
C ILE A 140 13.04 7.17 -4.28
N MET A 141 12.46 6.21 -3.58
CA MET A 141 13.13 5.47 -2.51
C MET A 141 14.04 4.35 -3.01
N GLN A 142 14.09 4.14 -4.33
CA GLN A 142 14.84 3.04 -4.95
C GLN A 142 14.39 1.67 -4.44
N GLY A 143 13.11 1.56 -4.14
CA GLY A 143 12.49 0.30 -3.75
C GLY A 143 11.82 -0.39 -4.92
N GLU A 144 11.06 -1.42 -4.61
CA GLU A 144 10.29 -2.18 -5.61
C GLU A 144 8.88 -2.41 -5.10
N ILE A 145 7.92 -2.42 -6.01
CA ILE A 145 6.55 -2.80 -5.69
C ILE A 145 6.05 -3.80 -6.73
N GLU A 146 5.40 -4.85 -6.26
CA GLU A 146 4.80 -5.88 -7.10
C GLU A 146 3.37 -6.09 -6.67
N VAL A 147 2.53 -6.55 -7.60
CA VAL A 147 1.15 -6.88 -7.34
C VAL A 147 0.84 -8.26 -7.90
N GLU A 148 0.16 -9.07 -7.09
CA GLU A 148 -0.41 -10.34 -7.52
C GLU A 148 -1.90 -10.27 -7.24
N SER A 149 -2.72 -10.62 -8.22
CA SER A 149 -4.16 -10.51 -8.08
C SER A 149 -4.86 -11.55 -8.94
N ALA A 150 -6.00 -12.02 -8.46
CA ALA A 150 -6.87 -12.92 -9.20
C ALA A 150 -8.31 -12.54 -8.92
N VAL A 151 -9.11 -12.46 -9.98
CA VAL A 151 -10.53 -12.12 -9.88
C VAL A 151 -11.25 -13.11 -8.96
N GLY A 152 -12.00 -12.59 -8.01
CA GLY A 152 -12.75 -13.39 -7.05
C GLY A 152 -11.94 -13.97 -5.90
N ILE A 153 -10.63 -13.74 -5.87
CA ILE A 153 -9.75 -14.26 -4.83
C ILE A 153 -9.18 -13.12 -3.98
N GLY A 154 -8.60 -12.11 -4.61
CA GLY A 154 -8.05 -10.97 -3.90
C GLY A 154 -6.79 -10.41 -4.53
N THR A 155 -6.14 -9.53 -3.80
CA THR A 155 -4.95 -8.81 -4.27
C THR A 155 -3.88 -8.80 -3.17
N THR A 156 -2.63 -8.99 -3.56
CA THR A 156 -1.48 -8.85 -2.67
C THR A 156 -0.49 -7.86 -3.26
N PHE A 157 -0.21 -6.80 -2.53
CA PHE A 157 0.88 -5.88 -2.85
C PHE A 157 2.11 -6.24 -2.04
N THR A 158 3.25 -6.33 -2.69
CA THR A 158 4.54 -6.57 -2.03
C THR A 158 5.44 -5.37 -2.28
N VAL A 159 5.87 -4.72 -1.21
CA VAL A 159 6.75 -3.57 -1.27
C VAL A 159 8.09 -3.94 -0.65
N LYS A 160 9.17 -3.69 -1.37
CA LYS A 160 10.52 -3.87 -0.88
C LYS A 160 11.17 -2.51 -0.71
N VAL A 161 11.61 -2.21 0.49
CA VAL A 161 12.27 -0.95 0.82
C VAL A 161 13.66 -1.26 1.31
N ARG A 162 14.65 -0.50 0.86
CA ARG A 162 16.03 -0.68 1.32
C ARG A 162 16.16 -0.37 2.81
N LYS A 163 16.90 -1.20 3.49
CA LYS A 163 17.20 -1.02 4.91
C LYS A 163 18.19 0.10 5.15
#